data_72b96986ed47b01831e211849dc85735
#
_entry.id   72b96986ed47b01831e211849dc85735
#
_cell.length_a   1.000
_cell.length_b   1.000
_cell.length_c   1.000
_cell.angle_alpha   90.00
_cell.angle_beta   90.00
_cell.angle_gamma   90.00
#
_symmetry.space_group_name_H-M   'P 1'
#
loop_
_entity.id
_entity.type
_entity.pdbx_description
1 polymer ?
#
loop_
_entity_poly.entity_id
_entity_poly.type
_entity_poly.pdbx_seq_one_letter_code
_entity_poly.pdbx_strand_id
1 'polypeptide(L)'
;MRLFSLNNFITFEALTFFNYMITHIEGRLVEKNPTDVVIDCNGMGYMINISLHTFGQIPDKEHLKLYTHLQVKEDSHTLFGFSSKTEREIFRLLLSVSGIGASTARTMLSSLSPDQVKEAIASADVATIQSVKGIGAKTAQRVILDLKDKVLKVYGIDEVSINQSNTNKSEALSALEVLGFNKKQSEKVIEKLISQQPDANVEKLIKDALKNL
;
A
#
# COMPACT_ATOMS: atom_id res chain seq x y z
N MET A 1 -2.88 9.56 54.01
CA MET A 1 -3.15 8.39 53.18
C MET A 1 -3.68 8.92 51.84
N ARG A 2 -2.79 9.16 50.84
CA ARG A 2 -3.15 9.68 49.51
C ARG A 2 -3.12 8.50 48.53
N LEU A 3 -4.29 8.19 48.01
CA LEU A 3 -4.46 7.23 46.93
C LEU A 3 -3.94 7.84 45.63
N PHE A 4 -2.84 7.32 45.10
CA PHE A 4 -2.37 7.62 43.75
C PHE A 4 -3.26 6.87 42.77
N SER A 5 -4.07 7.59 42.03
CA SER A 5 -4.76 7.11 40.84
C SER A 5 -3.72 6.89 39.74
N LEU A 6 -3.37 5.63 39.46
CA LEU A 6 -2.65 5.20 38.28
C LEU A 6 -3.64 5.17 37.11
N ASN A 7 -3.84 6.32 36.47
CA ASN A 7 -4.50 6.37 35.18
C ASN A 7 -3.55 5.80 34.12
N ASN A 8 -3.93 4.65 33.59
CA ASN A 8 -3.29 3.92 32.52
C ASN A 8 -3.15 4.78 31.24
N PHE A 9 -2.02 5.44 31.06
CA PHE A 9 -1.49 5.74 29.74
C PHE A 9 -0.79 4.47 29.23
N ILE A 10 -1.57 3.50 28.74
CA ILE A 10 -1.03 2.51 27.82
C ILE A 10 -0.82 3.28 26.52
N THR A 11 0.38 3.81 26.34
CA THR A 11 0.77 4.48 25.11
C THR A 11 0.62 3.50 23.95
N PHE A 12 0.13 4.01 22.83
CA PHE A 12 -0.05 3.28 21.57
C PHE A 12 1.19 2.47 21.12
N GLU A 13 2.37 2.80 21.63
CA GLU A 13 3.62 2.03 21.45
C GLU A 13 3.59 0.67 22.14
N ALA A 14 2.91 0.51 23.27
CA ALA A 14 2.85 -0.79 23.99
C ALA A 14 1.98 -1.82 23.26
N LEU A 15 0.97 -1.39 22.50
CA LEU A 15 0.14 -2.28 21.65
C LEU A 15 0.89 -2.79 20.42
N THR A 16 1.97 -2.12 20.01
CA THR A 16 2.76 -2.49 18.83
C THR A 16 3.69 -3.67 19.09
N PHE A 17 4.03 -3.95 20.33
CA PHE A 17 4.99 -5.01 20.69
C PHE A 17 4.45 -6.45 20.59
N PHE A 18 3.14 -6.67 20.62
CA PHE A 18 2.57 -8.03 20.64
C PHE A 18 2.38 -8.69 19.27
N ASN A 19 2.63 -8.01 18.15
CA ASN A 19 2.28 -8.51 16.82
C ASN A 19 3.46 -9.05 15.99
N TYR A 20 4.65 -9.27 16.58
CA TYR A 20 5.86 -9.60 15.80
C TYR A 20 6.41 -11.01 16.05
N MET A 21 5.56 -11.96 16.45
CA MET A 21 6.03 -13.32 16.78
C MET A 21 6.66 -14.01 15.56
N ILE A 22 6.11 -13.83 14.35
CA ILE A 22 6.66 -14.34 13.10
C ILE A 22 6.91 -13.16 12.16
N THR A 23 8.17 -12.73 12.05
CA THR A 23 8.55 -11.51 11.30
C THR A 23 8.79 -11.76 9.81
N HIS A 24 9.25 -12.95 9.48
CA HIS A 24 9.49 -13.43 8.11
C HIS A 24 9.52 -14.96 8.12
N ILE A 25 9.29 -15.52 6.95
CA ILE A 25 9.48 -16.94 6.68
C ILE A 25 10.38 -17.04 5.47
N GLU A 26 11.38 -17.92 5.55
CA GLU A 26 12.35 -18.15 4.50
C GLU A 26 12.59 -19.65 4.35
N GLY A 27 12.42 -20.17 3.13
CA GLY A 27 12.53 -21.59 2.86
C GLY A 27 12.25 -21.93 1.39
N ARG A 28 12.02 -23.22 1.14
CA ARG A 28 11.72 -23.72 -0.19
C ARG A 28 10.26 -23.44 -0.57
N LEU A 29 10.03 -22.82 -1.71
CA LEU A 29 8.69 -22.62 -2.26
C LEU A 29 8.14 -23.97 -2.78
N VAL A 30 7.08 -24.46 -2.16
CA VAL A 30 6.45 -25.74 -2.50
C VAL A 30 5.25 -25.55 -3.41
N GLU A 31 4.40 -24.55 -3.08
CA GLU A 31 3.20 -24.22 -3.83
C GLU A 31 3.13 -22.71 -4.06
N LYS A 32 2.69 -22.31 -5.26
CA LYS A 32 2.53 -20.88 -5.64
C LYS A 32 1.18 -20.70 -6.32
N ASN A 33 0.23 -20.12 -5.59
CA ASN A 33 -1.07 -19.72 -6.09
C ASN A 33 -1.21 -18.20 -6.06
N PRO A 34 -2.11 -17.59 -6.84
CA PRO A 34 -2.31 -16.13 -6.85
C PRO A 34 -2.69 -15.53 -5.49
N THR A 35 -3.27 -16.33 -4.60
CA THR A 35 -3.79 -15.89 -3.29
C THR A 35 -2.99 -16.37 -2.09
N ASP A 36 -2.14 -17.39 -2.29
CA ASP A 36 -1.39 -18.03 -1.23
C ASP A 36 -0.16 -18.77 -1.76
N VAL A 37 0.79 -19.01 -0.88
CA VAL A 37 1.97 -19.84 -1.14
C VAL A 37 2.20 -20.78 0.01
N VAL A 38 2.86 -21.91 -0.25
CA VAL A 38 3.38 -22.78 0.80
C VAL A 38 4.91 -22.76 0.76
N ILE A 39 5.51 -22.41 1.89
CA ILE A 39 6.96 -22.40 2.10
C ILE A 39 7.34 -23.49 3.10
N ASP A 40 8.19 -24.41 2.66
CA ASP A 40 8.78 -25.46 3.48
C ASP A 40 10.02 -24.91 4.21
N CYS A 41 9.99 -24.94 5.53
CA CYS A 41 11.10 -24.61 6.39
C CYS A 41 11.54 -25.87 7.15
N ASN A 42 12.48 -26.62 6.57
CA ASN A 42 13.03 -27.84 7.16
C ASN A 42 11.96 -28.91 7.54
N GLY A 43 11.01 -29.14 6.63
CA GLY A 43 9.95 -30.12 6.82
C GLY A 43 8.66 -29.57 7.46
N MET A 44 8.62 -28.28 7.80
CA MET A 44 7.40 -27.62 8.23
C MET A 44 6.86 -26.72 7.10
N GLY A 45 5.68 -27.05 6.56
CA GLY A 45 5.00 -26.27 5.54
C GLY A 45 4.17 -25.13 6.13
N TYR A 46 4.46 -23.89 5.77
CA TYR A 46 3.69 -22.71 6.15
C TYR A 46 2.84 -22.23 4.98
N MET A 47 1.51 -22.26 5.15
CA MET A 47 0.59 -21.62 4.21
C MET A 47 0.49 -20.14 4.52
N ILE A 48 0.79 -19.29 3.54
CA ILE A 48 0.90 -17.85 3.69
C ILE A 48 0.02 -17.17 2.65
N ASN A 49 -0.96 -16.40 3.10
CA ASN A 49 -1.81 -15.60 2.23
C ASN A 49 -1.04 -14.40 1.69
N ILE A 50 -1.13 -14.16 0.39
CA ILE A 50 -0.42 -13.06 -0.29
C ILE A 50 -1.38 -12.17 -1.10
N SER A 51 -0.93 -10.97 -1.44
CA SER A 51 -1.57 -10.09 -2.40
C SER A 51 -1.17 -10.49 -3.83
N LEU A 52 -1.93 -10.05 -4.84
CA LEU A 52 -1.53 -10.19 -6.24
C LEU A 52 -0.25 -9.38 -6.55
N HIS A 53 -0.01 -8.28 -5.83
CA HIS A 53 1.23 -7.54 -5.93
C HIS A 53 2.42 -8.39 -5.48
N THR A 54 2.35 -9.00 -4.29
CA THR A 54 3.37 -9.95 -3.81
C THR A 54 3.54 -11.13 -4.78
N PHE A 55 2.43 -11.73 -5.27
CA PHE A 55 2.48 -12.82 -6.24
C PHE A 55 3.31 -12.48 -7.48
N GLY A 56 3.11 -11.27 -8.03
CA GLY A 56 3.88 -10.78 -9.19
C GLY A 56 5.37 -10.51 -8.90
N GLN A 57 5.74 -10.36 -7.63
CA GLN A 57 7.12 -10.12 -7.20
C GLN A 57 7.87 -11.42 -6.83
N ILE A 58 7.16 -12.54 -6.66
CA ILE A 58 7.79 -13.83 -6.34
C ILE A 58 8.52 -14.36 -7.57
N PRO A 59 9.85 -14.49 -7.52
CA PRO A 59 10.62 -15.03 -8.61
C PRO A 59 10.34 -16.53 -8.79
N ASP A 60 10.59 -17.05 -9.99
CA ASP A 60 10.54 -18.49 -10.25
C ASP A 60 11.82 -19.17 -9.74
N LYS A 61 12.07 -19.04 -8.44
CA LYS A 61 13.21 -19.63 -7.72
C LYS A 61 12.69 -20.57 -6.66
N GLU A 62 13.49 -21.60 -6.38
CA GLU A 62 13.14 -22.60 -5.37
C GLU A 62 13.12 -22.01 -3.95
N HIS A 63 13.95 -21.01 -3.65
CA HIS A 63 14.08 -20.41 -2.33
C HIS A 63 13.42 -19.04 -2.26
N LEU A 64 12.51 -18.86 -1.29
CA LEU A 64 11.70 -17.65 -1.11
C LEU A 64 11.78 -17.13 0.32
N LYS A 65 11.87 -15.82 0.46
CA LYS A 65 11.70 -15.09 1.71
C LYS A 65 10.52 -14.13 1.61
N LEU A 66 9.58 -14.24 2.54
CA LEU A 66 8.46 -13.31 2.69
C LEU A 66 8.48 -12.67 4.08
N TYR A 67 8.24 -11.37 4.13
CA TYR A 67 7.95 -10.67 5.39
C TYR A 67 6.52 -10.99 5.80
N THR A 68 6.30 -11.28 7.09
CA THR A 68 5.01 -11.82 7.52
C THR A 68 4.31 -10.93 8.54
N HIS A 69 2.99 -11.08 8.59
CA HIS A 69 2.11 -10.63 9.64
C HIS A 69 1.25 -11.82 10.08
N LEU A 70 1.35 -12.20 11.34
CA LEU A 70 0.51 -13.23 11.94
C LEU A 70 -0.74 -12.56 12.52
N GLN A 71 -1.91 -12.93 12.00
CA GLN A 71 -3.20 -12.59 12.59
C GLN A 71 -3.67 -13.75 13.46
N VAL A 72 -3.88 -13.48 14.74
CA VAL A 72 -4.42 -14.43 15.70
C VAL A 72 -5.86 -14.04 16.04
N LYS A 73 -6.78 -14.96 15.87
CA LYS A 73 -8.17 -14.88 16.33
C LYS A 73 -8.48 -16.05 17.21
N GLU A 74 -9.63 -16.05 17.88
CA GLU A 74 -10.05 -17.14 18.77
C GLU A 74 -10.14 -18.49 18.05
N ASP A 75 -10.54 -18.48 16.78
CA ASP A 75 -10.82 -19.65 15.96
C ASP A 75 -9.78 -19.90 14.86
N SER A 76 -8.80 -19.00 14.67
CA SER A 76 -7.87 -19.11 13.54
C SER A 76 -6.56 -18.37 13.74
N HIS A 77 -5.49 -18.96 13.22
CA HIS A 77 -4.19 -18.32 13.04
C HIS A 77 -3.89 -18.20 11.56
N THR A 78 -3.74 -16.99 11.06
CA THR A 78 -3.56 -16.73 9.63
C THR A 78 -2.27 -15.95 9.40
N LEU A 79 -1.40 -16.48 8.53
CA LEU A 79 -0.20 -15.78 8.06
C LEU A 79 -0.51 -15.02 6.78
N PHE A 80 -0.10 -13.76 6.76
CA PHE A 80 -0.05 -12.91 5.58
C PHE A 80 1.40 -12.63 5.22
N GLY A 81 1.74 -12.77 3.94
CA GLY A 81 3.10 -12.60 3.42
C GLY A 81 3.22 -11.47 2.41
N PHE A 82 4.38 -10.83 2.41
CA PHE A 82 4.69 -9.64 1.62
C PHE A 82 6.09 -9.74 1.05
N SER A 83 6.25 -9.30 -0.20
CA SER A 83 7.55 -9.27 -0.87
C SER A 83 8.50 -8.24 -0.26
N SER A 84 7.97 -7.19 0.36
CA SER A 84 8.74 -6.10 0.96
C SER A 84 8.26 -5.74 2.36
N LYS A 85 9.16 -5.12 3.16
CA LYS A 85 8.80 -4.54 4.46
C LYS A 85 7.79 -3.41 4.30
N THR A 86 7.92 -2.61 3.26
CA THR A 86 7.01 -1.49 2.96
C THR A 86 5.58 -1.98 2.74
N GLU A 87 5.38 -3.03 1.94
CA GLU A 87 4.05 -3.60 1.71
C GLU A 87 3.43 -4.11 3.02
N ARG A 88 4.23 -4.80 3.85
CA ARG A 88 3.78 -5.26 5.17
C ARG A 88 3.38 -4.11 6.10
N GLU A 89 4.15 -3.03 6.15
CA GLU A 89 3.83 -1.88 7.00
C GLU A 89 2.56 -1.17 6.53
N ILE A 90 2.34 -1.04 5.21
CA ILE A 90 1.09 -0.50 4.67
C ILE A 90 -0.10 -1.40 5.03
N PHE A 91 0.05 -2.73 4.91
CA PHE A 91 -0.96 -3.67 5.37
C PHE A 91 -1.33 -3.45 6.85
N ARG A 92 -0.34 -3.27 7.72
CA ARG A 92 -0.54 -3.00 9.14
C ARG A 92 -1.21 -1.66 9.41
N LEU A 93 -0.83 -0.61 8.67
CA LEU A 93 -1.50 0.69 8.73
C LEU A 93 -2.97 0.57 8.34
N LEU A 94 -3.28 -0.15 7.27
CA LEU A 94 -4.66 -0.41 6.84
C LEU A 94 -5.45 -1.16 7.91
N LEU A 95 -4.86 -2.16 8.58
CA LEU A 95 -5.52 -2.88 9.68
C LEU A 95 -5.83 -1.99 10.89
N SER A 96 -5.10 -0.88 11.09
CA SER A 96 -5.37 0.06 12.17
C SER A 96 -6.61 0.91 11.94
N VAL A 97 -7.17 0.90 10.73
CA VAL A 97 -8.38 1.65 10.38
C VAL A 97 -9.63 0.84 10.73
N SER A 98 -10.51 1.43 11.51
CA SER A 98 -11.78 0.78 11.86
C SER A 98 -12.62 0.48 10.61
N GLY A 99 -13.01 -0.78 10.45
CA GLY A 99 -13.75 -1.28 9.30
C GLY A 99 -12.89 -1.87 8.19
N ILE A 100 -11.57 -1.86 8.32
CA ILE A 100 -10.64 -2.57 7.43
C ILE A 100 -10.13 -3.85 8.12
N GLY A 101 -10.58 -5.00 7.61
CA GLY A 101 -10.05 -6.30 8.02
C GLY A 101 -8.89 -6.75 7.12
N ALA A 102 -8.21 -7.84 7.53
CA ALA A 102 -7.07 -8.37 6.79
C ALA A 102 -7.40 -8.76 5.33
N SER A 103 -8.59 -9.31 5.09
CA SER A 103 -9.05 -9.63 3.74
C SER A 103 -9.19 -8.36 2.88
N THR A 104 -9.78 -7.29 3.42
CA THR A 104 -9.94 -6.00 2.73
C THR A 104 -8.58 -5.35 2.46
N ALA A 105 -7.67 -5.34 3.45
CA ALA A 105 -6.32 -4.81 3.31
C ALA A 105 -5.53 -5.58 2.22
N ARG A 106 -5.64 -6.93 2.19
CA ARG A 106 -5.05 -7.75 1.13
C ARG A 106 -5.64 -7.46 -0.25
N THR A 107 -6.96 -7.28 -0.33
CA THR A 107 -7.62 -6.91 -1.59
C THR A 107 -7.15 -5.54 -2.08
N MET A 108 -6.97 -4.58 -1.19
CA MET A 108 -6.41 -3.27 -1.54
C MET A 108 -5.00 -3.39 -2.11
N LEU A 109 -4.11 -4.14 -1.47
CA LEU A 109 -2.75 -4.40 -1.94
C LEU A 109 -2.68 -5.32 -3.17
N SER A 110 -3.77 -5.99 -3.51
CA SER A 110 -3.91 -6.72 -4.77
C SER A 110 -4.36 -5.84 -5.94
N SER A 111 -5.08 -4.75 -5.64
CA SER A 111 -5.62 -3.83 -6.63
C SER A 111 -4.71 -2.63 -6.89
N LEU A 112 -3.99 -2.18 -5.86
CA LEU A 112 -3.09 -1.05 -5.87
C LEU A 112 -1.71 -1.47 -5.35
N SER A 113 -0.65 -0.98 -5.97
CA SER A 113 0.69 -1.17 -5.44
C SER A 113 0.86 -0.45 -4.08
N PRO A 114 1.84 -0.85 -3.25
CA PRO A 114 2.14 -0.14 -2.01
C PRO A 114 2.37 1.36 -2.20
N ASP A 115 3.02 1.76 -3.29
CA ASP A 115 3.30 3.16 -3.59
C ASP A 115 2.03 3.91 -4.00
N GLN A 116 1.16 3.30 -4.81
CA GLN A 116 -0.16 3.88 -5.14
C GLN A 116 -1.05 4.07 -3.91
N VAL A 117 -1.03 3.11 -2.97
CA VAL A 117 -1.77 3.26 -1.70
C VAL A 117 -1.22 4.43 -0.88
N LYS A 118 0.11 4.55 -0.75
CA LYS A 118 0.75 5.68 -0.05
C LYS A 118 0.39 7.01 -0.69
N GLU A 119 0.52 7.11 -2.01
CA GLU A 119 0.24 8.33 -2.77
C GLU A 119 -1.23 8.73 -2.63
N ALA A 120 -2.17 7.80 -2.80
CA ALA A 120 -3.59 8.09 -2.65
C ALA A 120 -3.95 8.57 -1.24
N ILE A 121 -3.33 8.00 -0.20
CA ILE A 121 -3.55 8.45 1.18
C ILE A 121 -2.94 9.84 1.39
N ALA A 122 -1.72 10.07 0.96
CA ALA A 122 -1.00 11.32 1.15
C ALA A 122 -1.66 12.49 0.39
N SER A 123 -2.12 12.24 -0.85
CA SER A 123 -2.83 13.24 -1.68
C SER A 123 -4.33 13.36 -1.36
N ALA A 124 -4.83 12.59 -0.39
CA ALA A 124 -6.26 12.51 -0.05
C ALA A 124 -7.18 12.11 -1.23
N ASP A 125 -6.67 11.24 -2.11
CA ASP A 125 -7.44 10.71 -3.25
C ASP A 125 -8.43 9.62 -2.82
N VAL A 126 -9.63 10.05 -2.41
CA VAL A 126 -10.73 9.17 -2.02
C VAL A 126 -11.16 8.25 -3.16
N ALA A 127 -11.13 8.75 -4.41
CA ALA A 127 -11.64 8.02 -5.57
C ALA A 127 -10.78 6.77 -5.85
N THR A 128 -9.47 6.90 -5.81
CA THR A 128 -8.54 5.77 -5.96
C THR A 128 -8.75 4.71 -4.88
N ILE A 129 -8.88 5.11 -3.61
CA ILE A 129 -9.14 4.15 -2.52
C ILE A 129 -10.51 3.48 -2.68
N GLN A 130 -11.54 4.23 -3.08
CA GLN A 130 -12.89 3.72 -3.29
C GLN A 130 -13.02 2.80 -4.51
N SER A 131 -12.13 2.89 -5.50
CA SER A 131 -12.12 2.01 -6.68
C SER A 131 -11.86 0.55 -6.33
N VAL A 132 -11.29 0.29 -5.15
CA VAL A 132 -11.01 -1.06 -4.67
C VAL A 132 -12.31 -1.77 -4.28
N LYS A 133 -12.51 -2.97 -4.83
CA LYS A 133 -13.70 -3.78 -4.54
C LYS A 133 -13.89 -4.01 -3.03
N GLY A 134 -15.08 -3.67 -2.54
CA GLY A 134 -15.44 -3.85 -1.13
C GLY A 134 -15.14 -2.64 -0.24
N ILE A 135 -14.63 -1.54 -0.82
CA ILE A 135 -14.41 -0.29 -0.09
C ILE A 135 -15.45 0.75 -0.51
N GLY A 136 -16.33 1.10 0.42
CA GLY A 136 -17.31 2.18 0.23
C GLY A 136 -16.73 3.56 0.50
N ALA A 137 -17.43 4.62 0.05
CA ALA A 137 -16.99 6.00 0.22
C ALA A 137 -16.64 6.37 1.67
N LYS A 138 -17.48 5.95 2.64
CA LYS A 138 -17.21 6.22 4.08
C LYS A 138 -15.93 5.54 4.57
N THR A 139 -15.64 4.32 4.12
CA THR A 139 -14.43 3.59 4.49
C THR A 139 -13.21 4.23 3.83
N ALA A 140 -13.30 4.62 2.55
CA ALA A 140 -12.23 5.31 1.84
C ALA A 140 -11.86 6.64 2.51
N GLN A 141 -12.84 7.47 2.87
CA GLN A 141 -12.63 8.70 3.61
C GLN A 141 -11.96 8.47 4.97
N ARG A 142 -12.38 7.42 5.70
CA ARG A 142 -11.78 7.06 6.98
C ARG A 142 -10.32 6.62 6.82
N VAL A 143 -10.00 5.81 5.80
CA VAL A 143 -8.61 5.41 5.50
C VAL A 143 -7.73 6.64 5.37
N ILE A 144 -8.17 7.63 4.59
CA ILE A 144 -7.41 8.87 4.40
C ILE A 144 -7.29 9.64 5.72
N LEU A 145 -8.39 9.86 6.42
CA LEU A 145 -8.39 10.62 7.67
C LEU A 145 -7.46 10.01 8.73
N ASP A 146 -7.53 8.68 8.91
CA ASP A 146 -6.80 7.98 9.96
C ASP A 146 -5.31 7.76 9.61
N LEU A 147 -4.96 7.75 8.31
CA LEU A 147 -3.62 7.35 7.87
C LEU A 147 -2.80 8.46 7.23
N LYS A 148 -3.37 9.58 6.77
CA LYS A 148 -2.64 10.64 6.07
C LYS A 148 -1.41 11.11 6.88
N ASP A 149 -1.61 11.52 8.11
CA ASP A 149 -0.51 12.01 8.98
C ASP A 149 0.54 10.93 9.27
N LYS A 150 0.10 9.68 9.42
CA LYS A 150 1.01 8.55 9.67
C LYS A 150 1.88 8.26 8.45
N VAL A 151 1.29 8.27 7.25
CA VAL A 151 2.01 8.05 5.99
C VAL A 151 3.00 9.17 5.73
N LEU A 152 2.60 10.42 5.90
CA LEU A 152 3.50 11.58 5.74
C LEU A 152 4.69 11.50 6.69
N LYS A 153 4.47 11.19 7.98
CA LYS A 153 5.54 11.05 8.97
C LYS A 153 6.49 9.88 8.72
N VAL A 154 5.94 8.71 8.39
CA VAL A 154 6.74 7.48 8.25
C VAL A 154 7.56 7.47 6.97
N TYR A 155 7.01 8.03 5.89
CA TYR A 155 7.64 7.97 4.56
C TYR A 155 8.30 9.28 4.14
N GLY A 156 8.28 10.32 4.99
CA GLY A 156 8.94 11.61 4.72
C GLY A 156 8.41 12.31 3.47
N ILE A 157 7.12 12.11 3.16
CA ILE A 157 6.50 12.70 1.99
C ILE A 157 6.05 14.12 2.38
N ASP A 158 6.75 15.14 1.88
CA ASP A 158 6.36 16.53 2.08
C ASP A 158 5.06 16.84 1.35
N GLU A 159 4.09 17.47 2.03
CA GLU A 159 2.81 17.87 1.41
C GLU A 159 3.00 18.76 0.18
N VAL A 160 4.09 19.52 0.16
CA VAL A 160 4.46 20.41 -0.96
C VAL A 160 4.76 19.60 -2.22
N SER A 161 5.49 18.49 -2.10
CA SER A 161 5.85 17.63 -3.24
C SER A 161 4.63 16.92 -3.85
N ILE A 162 3.67 16.49 -3.00
CA ILE A 162 2.46 15.79 -3.45
C ILE A 162 1.51 16.75 -4.17
N ASN A 163 1.29 17.95 -3.59
CA ASN A 163 0.44 18.95 -4.19
C ASN A 163 1.01 19.42 -5.53
N GLN A 164 2.33 19.59 -5.62
CA GLN A 164 3.01 19.99 -6.84
C GLN A 164 2.92 18.94 -7.95
N SER A 165 3.09 17.65 -7.62
CA SER A 165 2.96 16.55 -8.59
C SER A 165 1.53 16.42 -9.12
N ASN A 166 0.50 16.51 -8.27
CA ASN A 166 -0.89 16.46 -8.70
C ASN A 166 -1.30 17.69 -9.51
N THR A 167 -0.81 18.87 -9.15
CA THR A 167 -1.04 20.11 -9.91
C THR A 167 -0.39 20.00 -11.29
N ASN A 168 0.88 19.56 -11.36
CA ASN A 168 1.61 19.38 -12.59
C ASN A 168 0.92 18.37 -13.53
N LYS A 169 0.41 17.24 -12.99
CA LYS A 169 -0.37 16.25 -13.75
C LYS A 169 -1.63 16.87 -14.33
N SER A 170 -2.42 17.56 -13.51
CA SER A 170 -3.68 18.19 -13.94
C SER A 170 -3.46 19.27 -14.98
N GLU A 171 -2.46 20.13 -14.80
CA GLU A 171 -2.12 21.18 -15.77
C GLU A 171 -1.61 20.62 -17.09
N ALA A 172 -0.74 19.60 -17.05
CA ALA A 172 -0.24 18.94 -18.25
C ALA A 172 -1.37 18.26 -19.05
N LEU A 173 -2.30 17.58 -18.37
CA LEU A 173 -3.47 16.98 -19.02
C LEU A 173 -4.38 18.02 -19.65
N SER A 174 -4.68 19.11 -18.96
CA SER A 174 -5.48 20.22 -19.48
C SER A 174 -4.84 20.83 -20.72
N ALA A 175 -3.52 21.03 -20.71
CA ALA A 175 -2.78 21.55 -21.88
C ALA A 175 -2.85 20.60 -23.07
N LEU A 176 -2.71 19.29 -22.87
CA LEU A 176 -2.82 18.29 -23.93
C LEU A 176 -4.24 18.20 -24.50
N GLU A 177 -5.27 18.33 -23.68
CA GLU A 177 -6.68 18.41 -24.13
C GLU A 177 -6.92 19.64 -24.99
N VAL A 178 -6.39 20.81 -24.62
CA VAL A 178 -6.45 22.04 -25.43
C VAL A 178 -5.72 21.89 -26.77
N LEU A 179 -4.63 21.14 -26.82
CA LEU A 179 -3.89 20.81 -28.03
C LEU A 179 -4.58 19.73 -28.89
N GLY A 180 -5.74 19.22 -28.47
CA GLY A 180 -6.57 18.30 -29.25
C GLY A 180 -6.26 16.81 -29.04
N PHE A 181 -5.45 16.44 -28.05
CA PHE A 181 -5.16 15.04 -27.76
C PHE A 181 -6.25 14.37 -26.92
N ASN A 182 -6.45 13.06 -27.13
CA ASN A 182 -7.47 12.31 -26.42
C ASN A 182 -7.09 12.16 -24.93
N LYS A 183 -8.01 12.54 -24.04
CA LYS A 183 -7.82 12.51 -22.58
C LYS A 183 -7.28 11.18 -22.04
N LYS A 184 -7.90 10.05 -22.40
CA LYS A 184 -7.48 8.72 -21.94
C LYS A 184 -6.06 8.33 -22.39
N GLN A 185 -5.68 8.78 -23.59
CA GLN A 185 -4.35 8.49 -24.12
C GLN A 185 -3.30 9.35 -23.43
N SER A 186 -3.60 10.65 -23.29
CA SER A 186 -2.74 11.61 -22.57
C SER A 186 -2.52 11.20 -21.11
N GLU A 187 -3.58 10.75 -20.43
CA GLU A 187 -3.50 10.30 -19.03
C GLU A 187 -2.54 9.13 -18.85
N LYS A 188 -2.61 8.10 -19.71
CA LYS A 188 -1.68 6.97 -19.66
C LYS A 188 -0.22 7.37 -19.89
N VAL A 189 0.01 8.29 -20.82
CA VAL A 189 1.35 8.76 -21.14
C VAL A 189 1.92 9.60 -19.98
N ILE A 190 1.13 10.52 -19.45
CA ILE A 190 1.53 11.37 -18.31
C ILE A 190 1.81 10.52 -17.06
N GLU A 191 0.99 9.53 -16.72
CA GLU A 191 1.22 8.63 -15.61
C GLU A 191 2.54 7.87 -15.74
N LYS A 192 2.83 7.36 -16.93
CA LYS A 192 4.09 6.69 -17.21
C LYS A 192 5.29 7.64 -17.06
N LEU A 193 5.18 8.87 -17.53
CA LEU A 193 6.23 9.87 -17.40
C LEU A 193 6.48 10.29 -15.96
N ILE A 194 5.44 10.51 -15.17
CA ILE A 194 5.54 10.84 -13.75
C ILE A 194 6.19 9.69 -12.97
N SER A 195 5.84 8.43 -13.27
CA SER A 195 6.47 7.28 -12.63
C SER A 195 7.98 7.16 -12.93
N GLN A 196 8.43 7.65 -14.08
CA GLN A 196 9.85 7.65 -14.46
C GLN A 196 10.60 8.90 -13.98
N GLN A 197 9.91 10.02 -13.81
CA GLN A 197 10.46 11.31 -13.44
C GLN A 197 9.50 12.05 -12.49
N PRO A 198 9.50 11.71 -11.18
CA PRO A 198 8.56 12.27 -10.21
C PRO A 198 8.66 13.79 -10.04
N ASP A 199 9.85 14.36 -10.26
CA ASP A 199 10.15 15.79 -10.09
C ASP A 199 9.99 16.60 -11.39
N ALA A 200 9.40 16.03 -12.45
CA ALA A 200 9.22 16.73 -13.71
C ALA A 200 8.20 17.88 -13.58
N ASN A 201 8.57 19.07 -14.02
CA ASN A 201 7.65 20.21 -14.11
C ASN A 201 6.66 20.05 -15.28
N VAL A 202 5.62 20.87 -15.29
CA VAL A 202 4.52 20.85 -16.30
C VAL A 202 5.06 20.92 -17.73
N GLU A 203 5.98 21.82 -18.00
CA GLU A 203 6.55 22.02 -19.36
C GLU A 203 7.25 20.76 -19.85
N LYS A 204 8.03 20.10 -18.97
CA LYS A 204 8.75 18.88 -19.30
C LYS A 204 7.79 17.72 -19.53
N LEU A 205 6.74 17.59 -18.68
CA LEU A 205 5.70 16.58 -18.86
C LEU A 205 4.97 16.74 -20.21
N ILE A 206 4.58 17.96 -20.58
CA ILE A 206 3.93 18.24 -21.87
C ILE A 206 4.88 17.90 -23.03
N LYS A 207 6.12 18.38 -22.98
CA LYS A 207 7.11 18.17 -24.03
C LYS A 207 7.42 16.68 -24.26
N ASP A 208 7.54 15.92 -23.18
CA ASP A 208 7.84 14.49 -23.27
C ASP A 208 6.57 13.67 -23.62
N ALA A 209 5.38 14.11 -23.20
CA ALA A 209 4.12 13.52 -23.63
C ALA A 209 3.88 13.68 -25.14
N LEU A 210 4.15 14.86 -25.71
CA LEU A 210 4.02 15.12 -27.14
C LEU A 210 4.92 14.26 -28.02
N LYS A 211 5.98 13.68 -27.48
CA LYS A 211 6.85 12.74 -28.22
C LYS A 211 6.33 11.30 -28.17
N ASN A 212 5.42 11.01 -27.25
CA ASN A 212 4.91 9.66 -26.97
C ASN A 212 3.42 9.51 -27.30
N LEU A 213 2.74 10.58 -27.73
CA LEU A 213 1.36 10.63 -28.22
C LEU A 213 1.31 10.59 -29.75
#